data_b7ef0f2d0ca72cd6b1d9589c87e052ee
#
_entry.id   b7ef0f2d0ca72cd6b1d9589c87e052ee
#
_cell.length_a   1.000
_cell.length_b   1.000
_cell.length_c   1.000
_cell.angle_alpha   90.00
_cell.angle_beta   90.00
_cell.angle_gamma   90.00
#
_symmetry.space_group_name_H-M   'P 1'
#
loop_
_entity.id
_entity.type
_entity.pdbx_description
1 polymer ?
#
loop_
_entity_poly.entity_id
_entity_poly.type
_entity_poly.pdbx_seq_one_letter_code
_entity_poly.pdbx_strand_id
1 'polypeptide(L)'
;MLDKNNPCASNLAQCGLTLEKLEKLSVKSNLGISFVEDLGCFSKEELFKELQTVTDHYNNEAILTTIDIPFRIKDLNSILHNYERYYYTKEANRVFNDILGFRSVYTNYDDVLAMKLPEQFRISDMSHGKTIDDGYRGVHLHYQMDEFHYPIEIQFNTAWDLQFNQWLHKHGHFPVVPYYLKSRSFCQSYRCDAFQFTQFHSVPPS
;
A
#
# COMPACT_ATOMS: atom_id res chain seq x y z
N MET A 1 3.10 10.68 26.95
CA MET A 1 3.52 9.30 27.32
C MET A 1 2.63 8.34 26.55
N LEU A 2 3.13 7.73 25.49
CA LEU A 2 2.36 6.74 24.71
C LEU A 2 2.24 5.46 25.55
N ASP A 3 1.01 5.03 25.72
CA ASP A 3 0.66 3.85 26.52
C ASP A 3 1.27 2.61 25.87
N LYS A 4 2.28 2.01 26.54
CA LYS A 4 2.97 0.80 26.08
C LYS A 4 2.05 -0.44 25.97
N ASN A 5 0.80 -0.30 26.36
CA ASN A 5 -0.25 -1.34 26.32
C ASN A 5 -1.22 -1.19 25.14
N ASN A 6 -0.95 -0.30 24.16
CA ASN A 6 -1.80 -0.19 22.98
C ASN A 6 -1.50 -1.36 22.02
N PRO A 7 -2.46 -2.28 21.80
CA PRO A 7 -2.25 -3.45 20.92
C PRO A 7 -1.87 -3.08 19.48
N CYS A 8 -2.19 -1.87 19.03
CA CYS A 8 -1.75 -1.36 17.74
C CYS A 8 -0.22 -1.18 17.67
N ALA A 9 0.38 -0.59 18.72
CA ALA A 9 1.82 -0.39 18.78
C ALA A 9 2.57 -1.74 18.81
N SER A 10 1.98 -2.80 19.39
CA SER A 10 2.60 -4.13 19.45
C SER A 10 2.60 -4.84 18.10
N ASN A 11 1.53 -4.74 17.29
CA ASN A 11 1.43 -5.44 16.02
C ASN A 11 2.30 -4.82 14.92
N LEU A 12 2.34 -3.50 14.82
CA LEU A 12 3.27 -2.81 13.91
C LEU A 12 4.72 -2.97 14.38
N ALA A 13 4.96 -2.93 15.70
CA ALA A 13 6.29 -3.12 16.29
C ALA A 13 6.85 -4.53 16.06
N GLN A 14 6.02 -5.57 16.01
CA GLN A 14 6.44 -6.94 15.67
C GLN A 14 7.06 -7.04 14.27
N CYS A 15 6.65 -6.16 13.35
CA CYS A 15 7.20 -6.04 12.01
C CYS A 15 8.38 -5.06 11.93
N GLY A 16 8.88 -4.55 13.07
CA GLY A 16 9.93 -3.53 13.08
C GLY A 16 9.49 -2.15 12.63
N LEU A 17 8.20 -1.94 12.34
CA LEU A 17 7.63 -0.66 11.88
C LEU A 17 6.91 0.03 13.06
N THR A 18 7.64 0.90 13.77
CA THR A 18 7.10 1.67 14.89
C THR A 18 6.58 3.03 14.43
N LEU A 19 5.72 3.67 15.26
CA LEU A 19 5.27 5.03 14.99
C LEU A 19 6.45 6.01 14.86
N GLU A 20 7.46 5.89 15.73
CA GLU A 20 8.68 6.70 15.66
C GLU A 20 9.42 6.57 14.31
N LYS A 21 9.46 5.33 13.74
CA LYS A 21 10.05 5.12 12.41
C LYS A 21 9.19 5.74 11.32
N LEU A 22 7.86 5.64 11.41
CA LEU A 22 6.95 6.30 10.48
C LEU A 22 7.08 7.82 10.52
N GLU A 23 7.21 8.40 11.71
CA GLU A 23 7.48 9.84 11.89
C GLU A 23 8.79 10.25 11.21
N LYS A 24 9.87 9.48 11.41
CA LYS A 24 11.17 9.73 10.77
C LYS A 24 11.16 9.57 9.25
N LEU A 25 10.33 8.67 8.73
CA LEU A 25 10.16 8.43 7.30
C LEU A 25 9.20 9.43 6.65
N SER A 26 8.46 10.21 7.44
CA SER A 26 7.50 11.19 6.92
C SER A 26 8.22 12.34 6.24
N VAL A 27 7.92 12.56 4.97
CA VAL A 27 8.47 13.66 4.17
C VAL A 27 7.43 14.76 4.06
N LYS A 28 7.80 15.97 4.50
CA LYS A 28 6.96 17.16 4.34
C LYS A 28 7.13 17.74 2.95
N SER A 29 6.02 18.11 2.32
CA SER A 29 6.03 18.84 1.05
C SER A 29 6.52 20.29 1.25
N ASN A 30 7.33 20.76 0.31
CA ASN A 30 7.79 22.14 0.23
C ASN A 30 6.88 23.03 -0.65
N LEU A 31 5.81 22.46 -1.23
CA LEU A 31 4.91 23.18 -2.13
C LEU A 31 3.95 24.14 -1.38
N GLY A 32 3.84 23.98 -0.06
CA GLY A 32 2.99 24.84 0.78
C GLY A 32 1.49 24.65 0.56
N ILE A 33 1.10 23.61 -0.19
CA ILE A 33 -0.29 23.25 -0.48
C ILE A 33 -0.62 21.97 0.30
N SER A 34 -1.79 21.96 0.95
CA SER A 34 -2.27 20.78 1.66
C SER A 34 -2.61 19.64 0.70
N PHE A 35 -2.25 18.41 1.05
CA PHE A 35 -2.56 17.22 0.24
C PHE A 35 -4.03 16.78 0.30
N VAL A 36 -4.86 17.43 1.11
CA VAL A 36 -6.32 17.24 1.04
C VAL A 36 -6.96 18.03 -0.09
N GLU A 37 -6.20 18.93 -0.72
CA GLU A 37 -6.64 19.65 -1.91
C GLU A 37 -6.59 18.75 -3.16
N ASP A 38 -7.40 19.12 -4.16
CA ASP A 38 -7.39 18.45 -5.46
C ASP A 38 -6.07 18.65 -6.20
N LEU A 39 -5.68 17.64 -7.00
CA LEU A 39 -4.45 17.70 -7.80
C LEU A 39 -4.34 18.95 -8.69
N GLY A 40 -5.46 19.50 -9.12
CA GLY A 40 -5.50 20.72 -9.93
C GLY A 40 -4.98 21.98 -9.22
N CYS A 41 -4.85 21.96 -7.89
CA CYS A 41 -4.26 23.06 -7.10
C CYS A 41 -2.74 23.09 -7.17
N PHE A 42 -2.09 22.01 -7.67
CA PHE A 42 -0.65 21.90 -7.75
C PHE A 42 -0.12 22.23 -9.14
N SER A 43 1.00 22.99 -9.19
CA SER A 43 1.78 23.12 -10.42
C SER A 43 2.37 21.77 -10.78
N LYS A 44 2.09 21.28 -12.00
CA LYS A 44 2.56 19.97 -12.46
C LYS A 44 4.09 19.88 -12.40
N GLU A 45 4.77 20.91 -12.88
CA GLU A 45 6.22 20.95 -12.95
C GLU A 45 6.88 20.92 -11.57
N GLU A 46 6.36 21.72 -10.61
CA GLU A 46 6.89 21.77 -9.26
C GLU A 46 6.60 20.49 -8.50
N LEU A 47 5.38 19.95 -8.64
CA LEU A 47 4.98 18.69 -8.03
C LEU A 47 5.86 17.52 -8.50
N PHE A 48 6.11 17.41 -9.82
CA PHE A 48 6.94 16.32 -10.34
C PHE A 48 8.42 16.45 -9.94
N LYS A 49 8.94 17.66 -9.87
CA LYS A 49 10.29 17.91 -9.35
C LYS A 49 10.41 17.50 -7.89
N GLU A 50 9.39 17.80 -7.09
CA GLU A 50 9.36 17.38 -5.68
C GLU A 50 9.20 15.86 -5.54
N LEU A 51 8.31 15.22 -6.30
CA LEU A 51 8.13 13.77 -6.30
C LEU A 51 9.41 13.02 -6.65
N GLN A 52 10.20 13.55 -7.60
CA GLN A 52 11.54 13.01 -7.86
C GLN A 52 12.43 13.11 -6.62
N THR A 53 12.47 14.28 -5.98
CA THR A 53 13.26 14.49 -4.75
C THR A 53 12.84 13.56 -3.63
N VAL A 54 11.52 13.33 -3.45
CA VAL A 54 10.96 12.43 -2.43
C VAL A 54 11.32 10.97 -2.72
N THR A 55 11.22 10.53 -3.97
CA THR A 55 11.63 9.17 -4.34
C THR A 55 13.13 8.96 -4.17
N ASP A 56 13.96 9.93 -4.52
CA ASP A 56 15.41 9.89 -4.32
C ASP A 56 15.75 9.89 -2.81
N HIS A 57 15.04 10.66 -1.98
CA HIS A 57 15.17 10.61 -0.53
C HIS A 57 14.93 9.20 0.01
N TYR A 58 13.81 8.57 -0.33
CA TYR A 58 13.51 7.22 0.13
C TYR A 58 14.50 6.17 -0.38
N ASN A 59 15.02 6.30 -1.60
CA ASN A 59 16.03 5.39 -2.14
C ASN A 59 17.36 5.45 -1.36
N ASN A 60 17.63 6.54 -0.66
CA ASN A 60 18.86 6.75 0.13
C ASN A 60 18.62 6.68 1.64
N GLU A 61 17.38 6.41 2.10
CA GLU A 61 17.03 6.47 3.51
C GLU A 61 17.48 5.20 4.28
N ALA A 62 18.47 5.37 5.13
CA ALA A 62 19.10 4.27 5.87
C ALA A 62 18.13 3.57 6.86
N ILE A 63 17.12 4.27 7.39
CA ILE A 63 16.14 3.69 8.32
C ILE A 63 15.40 2.52 7.67
N LEU A 64 15.15 2.55 6.36
CA LEU A 64 14.46 1.49 5.64
C LEU A 64 15.19 0.14 5.76
N THR A 65 16.52 0.14 5.88
CA THR A 65 17.31 -1.09 6.07
C THR A 65 17.14 -1.72 7.46
N THR A 66 16.56 -0.98 8.41
CA THR A 66 16.30 -1.43 9.79
C THR A 66 14.87 -1.96 10.00
N ILE A 67 14.10 -2.08 8.93
CA ILE A 67 12.70 -2.53 8.96
C ILE A 67 12.63 -3.93 8.34
N ASP A 68 12.13 -4.89 9.10
CA ASP A 68 12.17 -6.32 8.73
C ASP A 68 11.08 -6.76 7.74
N ILE A 69 10.18 -5.84 7.34
CA ILE A 69 9.15 -6.15 6.34
C ILE A 69 9.51 -5.58 4.97
N PRO A 70 9.11 -6.26 3.88
CA PRO A 70 9.32 -5.76 2.53
C PRO A 70 8.71 -4.39 2.32
N PHE A 71 9.43 -3.52 1.62
CA PHE A 71 8.92 -2.22 1.20
C PHE A 71 9.12 -2.02 -0.30
N ARG A 72 8.39 -1.05 -0.84
CA ARG A 72 8.49 -0.61 -2.22
C ARG A 72 8.50 0.91 -2.26
N ILE A 73 9.38 1.46 -3.07
CA ILE A 73 9.33 2.86 -3.50
C ILE A 73 8.72 2.85 -4.91
N LYS A 74 7.66 3.63 -5.11
CA LYS A 74 6.94 3.70 -6.38
C LYS A 74 7.79 4.42 -7.43
N ASP A 75 7.87 3.85 -8.62
CA ASP A 75 8.59 4.48 -9.73
C ASP A 75 7.83 5.70 -10.29
N LEU A 76 8.57 6.65 -10.84
CA LEU A 76 8.02 7.92 -11.33
C LEU A 76 7.04 7.76 -12.48
N ASN A 77 7.19 6.74 -13.35
CA ASN A 77 6.27 6.52 -14.45
C ASN A 77 4.90 6.09 -13.90
N SER A 78 4.89 5.23 -12.87
CA SER A 78 3.66 4.84 -12.17
C SER A 78 3.02 6.02 -11.44
N ILE A 79 3.82 6.92 -10.86
CA ILE A 79 3.34 8.15 -10.23
C ILE A 79 2.70 9.07 -11.28
N LEU A 80 3.37 9.28 -12.43
CA LEU A 80 2.87 10.09 -13.53
C LEU A 80 1.55 9.53 -14.07
N HIS A 81 1.48 8.22 -14.29
CA HIS A 81 0.26 7.57 -14.75
C HIS A 81 -0.92 7.78 -13.79
N ASN A 82 -0.67 7.68 -12.48
CA ASN A 82 -1.69 7.96 -11.47
C ASN A 82 -2.12 9.44 -11.48
N TYR A 83 -1.17 10.37 -11.60
CA TYR A 83 -1.46 11.78 -11.74
C TYR A 83 -2.40 12.06 -12.92
N GLU A 84 -2.06 11.58 -14.11
CA GLU A 84 -2.87 11.78 -15.32
C GLU A 84 -4.27 11.16 -15.22
N ARG A 85 -4.35 9.97 -14.62
CA ARG A 85 -5.62 9.25 -14.44
C ARG A 85 -6.57 9.95 -13.47
N TYR A 86 -6.05 10.61 -12.44
CA TYR A 86 -6.86 11.12 -11.32
C TYR A 86 -6.87 12.65 -11.19
N TYR A 87 -6.27 13.36 -12.15
CA TYR A 87 -6.05 14.81 -12.09
C TYR A 87 -7.28 15.63 -11.71
N TYR A 88 -8.46 15.28 -12.23
CA TYR A 88 -9.71 16.03 -11.98
C TYR A 88 -10.63 15.38 -10.95
N THR A 89 -10.22 14.30 -10.30
CA THR A 89 -11.18 13.46 -9.58
C THR A 89 -10.80 13.12 -8.16
N LYS A 90 -9.57 13.44 -7.72
CA LYS A 90 -9.07 13.04 -6.41
C LYS A 90 -8.15 14.06 -5.76
N GLU A 91 -8.21 14.07 -4.44
CA GLU A 91 -7.25 14.73 -3.55
C GLU A 91 -5.84 14.15 -3.74
N ALA A 92 -4.82 15.00 -3.58
CA ALA A 92 -3.42 14.59 -3.77
C ALA A 92 -3.00 13.47 -2.81
N ASN A 93 -3.47 13.48 -1.55
CA ASN A 93 -3.18 12.42 -0.56
C ASN A 93 -3.79 11.06 -0.93
N ARG A 94 -4.76 11.00 -1.84
CA ARG A 94 -5.34 9.76 -2.35
C ARG A 94 -4.59 9.22 -3.55
N VAL A 95 -3.90 10.08 -4.28
CA VAL A 95 -3.16 9.72 -5.49
C VAL A 95 -1.72 9.36 -5.17
N PHE A 96 -1.12 10.03 -4.20
CA PHE A 96 0.28 9.83 -3.78
C PHE A 96 0.39 9.10 -2.44
N ASN A 97 -0.56 8.23 -2.13
CA ASN A 97 -0.65 7.52 -0.85
C ASN A 97 0.26 6.29 -0.74
N ASP A 98 0.99 5.93 -1.79
CA ASP A 98 1.80 4.72 -1.89
C ASP A 98 3.18 4.96 -2.53
N ILE A 99 3.74 6.20 -2.42
CA ILE A 99 5.12 6.49 -2.86
C ILE A 99 6.09 5.62 -2.09
N LEU A 100 5.93 5.54 -0.77
CA LEU A 100 6.55 4.53 0.09
C LEU A 100 5.46 3.58 0.60
N GLY A 101 5.61 2.30 0.32
CA GLY A 101 4.66 1.27 0.75
C GLY A 101 5.36 0.09 1.40
N PHE A 102 4.85 -0.35 2.56
CA PHE A 102 5.27 -1.55 3.26
C PHE A 102 4.26 -2.67 3.03
N ARG A 103 4.69 -3.92 3.13
CA ARG A 103 3.81 -5.07 3.02
C ARG A 103 4.04 -6.06 4.13
N SER A 104 2.97 -6.44 4.82
CA SER A 104 2.98 -7.43 5.88
C SER A 104 1.97 -8.54 5.60
N VAL A 105 2.28 -9.76 6.06
CA VAL A 105 1.43 -10.94 5.89
C VAL A 105 0.85 -11.33 7.23
N TYR A 106 -0.48 -11.46 7.29
CA TYR A 106 -1.23 -11.83 8.48
C TYR A 106 -2.05 -13.10 8.25
N THR A 107 -2.47 -13.73 9.33
CA THR A 107 -3.32 -14.93 9.27
C THR A 107 -4.76 -14.60 8.88
N ASN A 108 -5.27 -13.44 9.33
CA ASN A 108 -6.61 -12.93 9.02
C ASN A 108 -6.61 -11.39 9.05
N TYR A 109 -7.68 -10.78 8.58
CA TYR A 109 -7.84 -9.32 8.58
C TYR A 109 -8.46 -8.76 9.86
N ASP A 110 -9.11 -9.60 10.67
CA ASP A 110 -9.83 -9.15 11.87
C ASP A 110 -8.88 -8.50 12.86
N ASP A 111 -7.67 -9.05 13.01
CA ASP A 111 -6.63 -8.51 13.90
C ASP A 111 -6.18 -7.11 13.45
N VAL A 112 -6.12 -6.86 12.14
CA VAL A 112 -5.76 -5.56 11.57
C VAL A 112 -6.91 -4.56 11.75
N LEU A 113 -8.14 -5.00 11.47
CA LEU A 113 -9.34 -4.15 11.58
C LEU A 113 -9.69 -3.80 13.02
N ALA A 114 -9.30 -4.66 13.98
CA ALA A 114 -9.46 -4.41 15.40
C ALA A 114 -8.41 -3.46 16.01
N MET A 115 -7.40 -3.04 15.24
CA MET A 115 -6.36 -2.14 15.73
C MET A 115 -6.94 -0.78 16.12
N LYS A 116 -6.61 -0.31 17.32
CA LYS A 116 -6.88 1.06 17.76
C LYS A 116 -5.81 1.99 17.20
N LEU A 117 -6.08 2.61 16.08
CA LEU A 117 -5.14 3.47 15.38
C LEU A 117 -5.24 4.92 15.87
N PRO A 118 -4.11 5.65 15.98
CA PRO A 118 -4.11 7.10 16.10
C PRO A 118 -4.79 7.79 14.89
N GLU A 119 -5.19 9.04 15.05
CA GLU A 119 -5.90 9.82 14.02
C GLU A 119 -5.10 10.03 12.72
N GLN A 120 -3.76 9.93 12.80
CA GLN A 120 -2.87 10.00 11.65
C GLN A 120 -3.02 8.81 10.69
N PHE A 121 -3.76 7.77 11.08
CA PHE A 121 -3.99 6.60 10.24
C PHE A 121 -5.38 6.62 9.62
N ARG A 122 -5.43 6.25 8.36
CA ARG A 122 -6.66 5.95 7.64
C ARG A 122 -6.66 4.49 7.18
N ILE A 123 -7.77 3.80 7.40
CA ILE A 123 -7.97 2.41 6.97
C ILE A 123 -8.71 2.39 5.63
N SER A 124 -8.24 1.55 4.71
CA SER A 124 -8.95 1.17 3.49
C SER A 124 -9.15 -0.35 3.53
N ASP A 125 -10.36 -0.77 3.90
CA ASP A 125 -10.72 -2.19 3.98
C ASP A 125 -11.18 -2.70 2.61
N MET A 126 -10.40 -3.61 2.05
CA MET A 126 -10.69 -4.35 0.83
C MET A 126 -10.64 -5.86 1.07
N SER A 127 -10.77 -6.30 2.33
CA SER A 127 -10.75 -7.72 2.70
C SER A 127 -11.87 -8.52 2.03
N HIS A 128 -13.00 -7.87 1.76
CA HIS A 128 -14.15 -8.43 1.03
C HIS A 128 -14.24 -7.98 -0.43
N GLY A 129 -13.24 -7.26 -0.93
CA GLY A 129 -13.17 -6.71 -2.28
C GLY A 129 -13.51 -5.23 -2.35
N LYS A 130 -13.31 -4.65 -3.52
CA LYS A 130 -13.66 -3.26 -3.84
C LYS A 130 -15.12 -3.15 -4.30
N THR A 131 -15.65 -1.93 -4.34
CA THR A 131 -16.99 -1.63 -4.91
C THR A 131 -17.12 -2.15 -6.33
N ILE A 132 -16.08 -1.94 -7.16
CA ILE A 132 -15.90 -2.63 -8.45
C ILE A 132 -14.87 -3.73 -8.18
N ASP A 133 -15.35 -4.96 -8.02
CA ASP A 133 -14.52 -6.08 -7.61
C ASP A 133 -13.62 -6.55 -8.76
N ASP A 134 -12.33 -6.24 -8.63
CA ASP A 134 -11.26 -6.68 -9.52
C ASP A 134 -10.55 -7.95 -9.02
N GLY A 135 -11.06 -8.56 -7.95
CA GLY A 135 -10.49 -9.74 -7.29
C GLY A 135 -9.45 -9.44 -6.22
N TYR A 136 -8.97 -8.19 -6.12
CA TYR A 136 -8.00 -7.79 -5.10
C TYR A 136 -8.59 -7.94 -3.68
N ARG A 137 -7.78 -8.43 -2.74
CA ARG A 137 -8.10 -8.53 -1.30
C ARG A 137 -6.94 -8.02 -0.47
N GLY A 138 -7.25 -7.21 0.55
CA GLY A 138 -6.26 -6.67 1.46
C GLY A 138 -6.85 -5.59 2.36
N VAL A 139 -6.11 -5.24 3.41
CA VAL A 139 -6.38 -4.05 4.23
C VAL A 139 -5.18 -3.13 4.12
N HIS A 140 -5.41 -1.86 3.79
CA HIS A 140 -4.37 -0.86 3.72
C HIS A 140 -4.53 0.15 4.85
N LEU A 141 -3.45 0.40 5.56
CA LEU A 141 -3.32 1.55 6.43
C LEU A 141 -2.51 2.62 5.68
N HIS A 142 -2.95 3.86 5.79
CA HIS A 142 -2.21 5.01 5.28
C HIS A 142 -1.89 5.90 6.47
N TYR A 143 -0.62 5.98 6.82
CA TYR A 143 -0.12 6.90 7.82
C TYR A 143 0.21 8.24 7.16
N GLN A 144 -0.29 9.34 7.70
CA GLN A 144 0.03 10.69 7.27
C GLN A 144 0.20 11.56 8.50
N MET A 145 1.42 12.10 8.70
CA MET A 145 1.78 12.85 9.90
C MET A 145 0.89 14.09 10.10
N ASP A 146 0.69 14.83 9.01
CA ASP A 146 -0.28 15.92 8.87
C ASP A 146 -0.63 16.11 7.38
N GLU A 147 -1.50 17.06 7.07
CA GLU A 147 -1.99 17.35 5.72
C GLU A 147 -0.92 17.80 4.71
N PHE A 148 0.27 18.18 5.17
CA PHE A 148 1.39 18.62 4.33
C PHE A 148 2.46 17.52 4.13
N HIS A 149 2.32 16.34 4.75
CA HIS A 149 3.24 15.22 4.58
C HIS A 149 2.72 14.20 3.58
N TYR A 150 3.64 13.56 2.86
CA TYR A 150 3.30 12.44 1.99
C TYR A 150 2.83 11.25 2.81
N PRO A 151 1.70 10.63 2.45
CA PRO A 151 1.24 9.42 3.14
C PRO A 151 2.18 8.23 2.89
N ILE A 152 2.29 7.36 3.90
CA ILE A 152 3.01 6.08 3.84
C ILE A 152 1.98 4.97 3.87
N GLU A 153 2.02 4.06 2.90
CA GLU A 153 1.12 2.91 2.82
C GLU A 153 1.67 1.71 3.58
N ILE A 154 0.80 1.00 4.31
CA ILE A 154 1.11 -0.29 4.93
C ILE A 154 0.03 -1.28 4.48
N GLN A 155 0.40 -2.22 3.62
CA GLN A 155 -0.49 -3.24 3.07
C GLN A 155 -0.47 -4.47 3.96
N PHE A 156 -1.65 -4.94 4.35
CA PHE A 156 -1.84 -6.22 5.03
C PHE A 156 -2.57 -7.18 4.10
N ASN A 157 -1.99 -8.36 3.92
CA ASN A 157 -2.58 -9.42 3.11
C ASN A 157 -2.54 -10.72 3.91
N THR A 158 -3.48 -11.63 3.68
CA THR A 158 -3.27 -13.03 4.02
C THR A 158 -2.26 -13.65 3.05
N ALA A 159 -1.62 -14.75 3.44
CA ALA A 159 -0.68 -15.43 2.55
C ALA A 159 -1.33 -15.83 1.21
N TRP A 160 -2.60 -16.25 1.24
CA TRP A 160 -3.39 -16.60 0.05
C TRP A 160 -3.70 -15.38 -0.81
N ASP A 161 -4.18 -14.30 -0.20
CA ASP A 161 -4.53 -13.09 -0.94
C ASP A 161 -3.30 -12.43 -1.53
N LEU A 162 -2.16 -12.47 -0.84
CA LEU A 162 -0.90 -11.97 -1.38
C LEU A 162 -0.52 -12.69 -2.68
N GLN A 163 -0.55 -14.03 -2.69
CA GLN A 163 -0.23 -14.82 -3.88
C GLN A 163 -1.22 -14.54 -5.01
N PHE A 164 -2.51 -14.49 -4.68
CA PHE A 164 -3.56 -14.20 -5.66
C PHE A 164 -3.44 -12.78 -6.23
N ASN A 165 -3.19 -11.77 -5.39
CA ASN A 165 -2.97 -10.40 -5.82
C ASN A 165 -1.74 -10.28 -6.74
N GLN A 166 -0.64 -11.02 -6.45
CA GLN A 166 0.53 -11.07 -7.32
C GLN A 166 0.19 -11.71 -8.68
N TRP A 167 -0.60 -12.78 -8.67
CA TRP A 167 -1.08 -13.41 -9.90
C TRP A 167 -1.97 -12.46 -10.71
N LEU A 168 -2.93 -11.79 -10.08
CA LEU A 168 -3.78 -10.77 -10.70
C LEU A 168 -2.92 -9.65 -11.34
N HIS A 169 -1.91 -9.16 -10.63
CA HIS A 169 -1.03 -8.11 -11.15
C HIS A 169 -0.27 -8.57 -12.39
N LYS A 170 0.16 -9.83 -12.43
CA LYS A 170 0.91 -10.40 -13.55
C LYS A 170 0.03 -10.73 -14.77
N HIS A 171 -1.23 -11.16 -14.53
CA HIS A 171 -2.10 -11.73 -15.56
C HIS A 171 -3.40 -10.93 -15.75
N GLY A 172 -3.70 -10.00 -14.87
CA GLY A 172 -5.01 -9.40 -14.71
C GLY A 172 -5.22 -8.07 -15.43
N HIS A 173 -4.86 -7.97 -16.70
CA HIS A 173 -5.48 -6.96 -17.58
C HIS A 173 -6.82 -7.44 -18.15
N PHE A 174 -7.61 -8.13 -17.33
CA PHE A 174 -9.01 -8.40 -17.69
C PHE A 174 -9.84 -7.18 -17.29
N PRO A 175 -10.39 -6.41 -18.25
CA PRO A 175 -11.19 -5.22 -17.95
C PRO A 175 -12.50 -5.55 -17.23
N VAL A 176 -12.85 -6.82 -17.12
CA VAL A 176 -13.97 -7.33 -16.32
C VAL A 176 -13.60 -8.72 -15.85
N VAL A 177 -13.42 -8.91 -14.53
CA VAL A 177 -13.43 -10.27 -13.97
C VAL A 177 -14.79 -10.89 -14.32
N PRO A 178 -14.84 -11.96 -15.12
CA PRO A 178 -16.12 -12.55 -15.52
C PRO A 178 -16.97 -12.85 -14.29
N TYR A 179 -18.29 -12.67 -14.38
CA TYR A 179 -19.23 -12.77 -13.25
C TYR A 179 -19.10 -14.08 -12.45
N TYR A 180 -18.70 -15.17 -13.11
CA TYR A 180 -18.44 -16.47 -12.47
C TYR A 180 -17.16 -16.49 -11.60
N LEU A 181 -16.19 -15.58 -11.79
CA LEU A 181 -15.03 -15.43 -10.91
C LEU A 181 -15.37 -14.70 -9.59
N LYS A 182 -16.55 -14.10 -9.51
CA LYS A 182 -17.03 -13.39 -8.33
C LYS A 182 -17.56 -14.30 -7.23
N SER A 183 -17.81 -15.59 -7.53
CA SER A 183 -18.27 -16.54 -6.51
C SER A 183 -17.09 -17.02 -5.64
N ARG A 184 -17.29 -17.06 -4.32
CA ARG A 184 -16.28 -17.55 -3.35
C ARG A 184 -15.71 -18.93 -3.73
N SER A 185 -16.52 -19.82 -4.29
CA SER A 185 -16.13 -21.15 -4.71
C SER A 185 -15.18 -21.15 -5.92
N PHE A 186 -15.34 -20.21 -6.85
CA PHE A 186 -14.47 -20.12 -8.04
C PHE A 186 -13.12 -19.48 -7.68
N CYS A 187 -13.11 -18.42 -6.86
CA CYS A 187 -11.87 -17.87 -6.33
C CYS A 187 -11.04 -18.92 -5.56
N GLN A 188 -11.71 -19.85 -4.85
CA GLN A 188 -11.04 -20.95 -4.15
C GLN A 188 -10.38 -21.95 -5.11
N SER A 189 -11.00 -22.32 -6.23
CA SER A 189 -10.40 -23.24 -7.22
C SER A 189 -9.21 -22.60 -7.96
N TYR A 190 -9.31 -21.33 -8.36
CA TYR A 190 -8.16 -20.61 -8.97
C TYR A 190 -7.03 -20.33 -7.99
N ARG A 191 -7.32 -20.17 -6.70
CA ARG A 191 -6.30 -20.08 -5.64
C ARG A 191 -5.49 -21.40 -5.55
N CYS A 192 -6.14 -22.54 -5.75
CA CYS A 192 -5.45 -23.83 -5.78
C CYS A 192 -4.54 -23.96 -7.00
N ASP A 193 -4.99 -23.53 -8.18
CA ASP A 193 -4.19 -23.63 -9.41
C ASP A 193 -2.98 -22.70 -9.40
N ALA A 194 -3.12 -21.47 -8.84
CA ALA A 194 -2.01 -20.55 -8.66
C ALA A 194 -0.93 -21.11 -7.69
N PHE A 195 -1.35 -21.88 -6.69
CA PHE A 195 -0.44 -22.51 -5.75
C PHE A 195 0.36 -23.68 -6.37
N GLN A 196 -0.26 -24.43 -7.27
CA GLN A 196 0.43 -25.52 -7.97
C GLN A 196 1.45 -24.99 -8.99
N PHE A 197 1.20 -23.86 -9.63
CA PHE A 197 2.12 -23.26 -10.61
C PHE A 197 3.42 -22.71 -9.99
N THR A 198 3.41 -22.27 -8.74
CA THR A 198 4.62 -21.78 -8.07
C THR A 198 5.53 -22.88 -7.53
N GLN A 199 5.03 -24.10 -7.32
CA GLN A 199 5.85 -25.25 -6.90
C GLN A 199 6.62 -25.90 -8.05
N PHE A 200 6.22 -25.71 -9.31
CA PHE A 200 6.86 -26.38 -10.47
C PHE A 200 8.07 -25.63 -11.04
N HIS A 201 8.45 -24.47 -10.49
CA HIS A 201 9.59 -23.69 -11.01
C HIS A 201 10.80 -23.62 -10.09
N SER A 202 10.86 -24.46 -9.06
CA SER A 202 12.08 -24.67 -8.26
C SER A 202 12.71 -26.04 -8.57
N VAL A 203 13.22 -26.22 -9.79
CA VAL A 203 14.20 -27.27 -10.08
C VAL A 203 15.56 -26.63 -9.82
N PRO A 204 16.39 -27.16 -8.87
CA PRO A 204 17.75 -26.67 -8.69
C PRO A 204 18.58 -27.06 -9.92
N PRO A 205 19.55 -26.24 -10.34
CA PRO A 205 20.47 -26.60 -11.40
C PRO A 205 21.34 -27.77 -10.92
N SER A 206 21.45 -28.78 -11.77
CA SER A 206 22.39 -29.91 -11.71
C SER A 206 23.81 -29.43 -11.87
#